data_dda9916940f69b18fac3a5eeaf5b6a9d
#
_entry.id   dda9916940f69b18fac3a5eeaf5b6a9d
#
_cell.length_a   1.000
_cell.length_b   1.000
_cell.length_c   1.000
_cell.angle_alpha   90.00
_cell.angle_beta   90.00
_cell.angle_gamma   90.00
#
_symmetry.space_group_name_H-M   'P 1'
#
loop_
_entity.id
_entity.type
_entity.pdbx_description
1 polymer ?
#
loop_
_entity_poly.entity_id
_entity_poly.type
_entity_poly.pdbx_seq_one_letter_code
_entity_poly.pdbx_strand_id
1 'polypeptide(L)'
;MTMPGKNHRGSRLAMWCAIALMAGCASLGPQLPISATDEVESESLIFGVRTLGVDGEFEVLSSVEVARRLHAALGARPLSILALSSGGASGAFGAGALAGLTSSGTRPEFTVVTGVSTGALVAPFAFLGPSWDAEMTRIFTSGETDGLLQSRGLGAVFGSSVYSGEPLQRLIERYADDAMIAAIAAEAAKGRMLLVATTDFDSGEPVIWDLSSIALHGDKNAKPLIQTLLLASASVPGMLPPVTVRFRSQGKVRAETHVDGGVTLPFFIAPAPEELPQVAAGGRQSAIVRVIIDGPLRNLPHRTHAN
;
A
#
# COMPACT_ATOMS: atom_id res chain seq x y z
N MET A 1 -54.78 49.66 18.70
CA MET A 1 -53.60 49.36 17.84
C MET A 1 -52.90 48.18 18.40
N THR A 2 -53.30 46.99 17.96
CA THR A 2 -52.90 45.68 18.53
C THR A 2 -51.88 45.05 17.60
N MET A 3 -50.69 44.74 18.13
CA MET A 3 -49.63 44.00 17.40
C MET A 3 -49.91 42.49 17.39
N PRO A 4 -49.64 41.76 16.30
CA PRO A 4 -49.84 40.32 16.21
C PRO A 4 -48.64 39.55 16.80
N GLY A 5 -48.93 38.54 17.61
CA GLY A 5 -47.97 37.67 18.24
C GLY A 5 -47.28 36.76 17.23
N LYS A 6 -45.95 36.60 17.33
CA LYS A 6 -45.12 35.69 16.54
C LYS A 6 -45.29 34.23 17.01
N ASN A 7 -45.75 33.39 16.12
CA ASN A 7 -45.88 31.95 16.34
C ASN A 7 -44.50 31.25 16.44
N HIS A 8 -44.06 30.89 17.65
CA HIS A 8 -42.80 30.13 17.93
C HIS A 8 -42.93 28.60 17.83
N ARG A 9 -44.06 28.10 17.28
CA ARG A 9 -44.28 26.63 17.19
C ARG A 9 -43.59 25.97 15.98
N GLY A 10 -43.26 26.70 14.91
CA GLY A 10 -42.61 26.18 13.73
C GLY A 10 -41.11 25.89 13.87
N SER A 11 -40.40 26.66 14.72
CA SER A 11 -38.96 26.55 14.85
C SER A 11 -38.51 25.31 15.70
N ARG A 12 -39.38 24.88 16.61
CA ARG A 12 -39.08 23.69 17.46
C ARG A 12 -39.24 22.38 16.68
N LEU A 13 -40.20 22.30 15.76
CA LEU A 13 -40.40 21.11 14.93
C LEU A 13 -39.27 20.92 13.92
N ALA A 14 -38.77 22.02 13.32
CA ALA A 14 -37.63 21.99 12.40
C ALA A 14 -36.31 21.57 13.07
N MET A 15 -36.11 21.97 14.34
CA MET A 15 -34.94 21.59 15.12
C MET A 15 -34.94 20.12 15.54
N TRP A 16 -36.11 19.53 15.83
CA TRP A 16 -36.24 18.09 16.12
C TRP A 16 -36.09 17.20 14.89
N CYS A 17 -36.53 17.66 13.72
CA CYS A 17 -36.26 16.95 12.45
C CYS A 17 -34.78 16.95 12.05
N ALA A 18 -34.05 18.05 12.33
CA ALA A 18 -32.61 18.12 12.07
C ALA A 18 -31.81 17.21 13.00
N ILE A 19 -32.19 17.05 14.26
CA ILE A 19 -31.53 16.14 15.22
C ILE A 19 -31.85 14.66 14.90
N ALA A 20 -33.07 14.35 14.42
CA ALA A 20 -33.42 12.99 14.00
C ALA A 20 -32.69 12.54 12.72
N LEU A 21 -32.28 13.46 11.84
CA LEU A 21 -31.50 13.17 10.63
C LEU A 21 -30.01 12.91 10.90
N MET A 22 -29.50 13.35 12.05
CA MET A 22 -28.09 13.10 12.44
C MET A 22 -27.89 11.78 13.19
N ALA A 23 -28.95 11.13 13.64
CA ALA A 23 -28.88 9.85 14.36
C ALA A 23 -29.00 8.60 13.43
N GLY A 24 -29.14 8.80 12.12
CA GLY A 24 -29.46 7.72 11.16
C GLY A 24 -28.35 7.23 10.26
N CYS A 25 -27.10 7.70 10.40
CA CYS A 25 -26.01 7.33 9.48
C CYS A 25 -24.94 6.44 10.10
N ALA A 26 -25.31 5.49 10.93
CA ALA A 26 -24.47 4.33 11.24
C ALA A 26 -25.16 3.06 10.68
N SER A 27 -25.39 2.99 9.38
CA SER A 27 -25.65 1.71 8.73
C SER A 27 -24.30 1.03 8.54
N LEU A 28 -23.87 0.29 9.56
CA LEU A 28 -22.91 -0.79 9.43
C LEU A 28 -23.46 -1.70 8.32
N GLY A 29 -22.74 -1.81 7.19
CA GLY A 29 -23.02 -2.86 6.22
C GLY A 29 -23.07 -4.22 6.92
N PRO A 30 -23.68 -5.26 6.32
CA PRO A 30 -23.80 -6.55 6.97
C PRO A 30 -22.39 -7.05 7.32
N GLN A 31 -22.06 -7.02 8.61
CA GLN A 31 -20.91 -7.72 9.14
C GLN A 31 -21.21 -9.20 8.96
N LEU A 32 -20.46 -9.85 8.07
CA LEU A 32 -20.42 -11.30 8.04
C LEU A 32 -19.91 -11.77 9.41
N PRO A 33 -20.53 -12.78 10.04
CA PRO A 33 -20.07 -13.25 11.35
C PRO A 33 -18.61 -13.69 11.22
N ILE A 34 -17.72 -13.04 11.95
CA ILE A 34 -16.34 -13.49 12.15
C ILE A 34 -16.47 -14.82 12.89
N SER A 35 -16.14 -15.91 12.21
CA SER A 35 -16.02 -17.20 12.86
C SER A 35 -14.80 -17.15 13.78
N ALA A 36 -15.05 -17.12 15.10
CA ALA A 36 -14.03 -17.03 16.15
C ALA A 36 -13.19 -18.32 16.32
N THR A 37 -13.03 -19.12 15.27
CA THR A 37 -12.36 -20.43 15.32
C THR A 37 -11.10 -20.55 14.48
N ASP A 38 -10.60 -19.46 13.92
CA ASP A 38 -9.26 -19.42 13.30
C ASP A 38 -8.33 -18.50 14.13
N GLU A 39 -8.19 -18.79 15.44
CA GLU A 39 -7.00 -18.37 16.18
C GLU A 39 -5.81 -19.11 15.57
N VAL A 40 -5.17 -18.50 14.58
CA VAL A 40 -3.81 -18.82 14.22
C VAL A 40 -2.96 -18.40 15.41
N GLU A 41 -2.37 -19.36 16.11
CA GLU A 41 -1.43 -19.12 17.18
C GLU A 41 -0.45 -18.02 16.74
N SER A 42 -0.55 -16.88 17.41
CA SER A 42 0.31 -15.72 17.24
C SER A 42 1.66 -16.01 17.85
N GLU A 43 2.47 -16.82 17.20
CA GLU A 43 3.90 -16.85 17.46
C GLU A 43 4.57 -15.80 16.57
N SER A 44 5.05 -14.74 17.25
CA SER A 44 5.98 -13.73 16.72
C SER A 44 5.52 -13.04 15.44
N LEU A 45 4.69 -12.03 15.58
CA LEU A 45 4.31 -11.07 14.54
C LEU A 45 5.49 -10.18 14.11
N ILE A 46 6.46 -10.75 13.48
CA ILE A 46 7.20 -10.09 12.44
C ILE A 46 6.34 -10.29 11.19
N PHE A 47 5.74 -9.22 10.71
CA PHE A 47 4.72 -9.14 9.67
C PHE A 47 4.90 -10.21 8.60
N GLY A 48 4.07 -11.25 8.63
CA GLY A 48 4.15 -12.33 7.66
C GLY A 48 3.99 -11.82 6.24
N VAL A 49 5.02 -12.02 5.41
CA VAL A 49 4.95 -11.67 3.99
C VAL A 49 4.08 -12.71 3.30
N ARG A 50 2.97 -12.29 2.69
CA ARG A 50 2.13 -13.16 1.86
C ARG A 50 2.77 -13.33 0.49
N THR A 51 3.20 -14.53 0.18
CA THR A 51 3.81 -14.92 -1.09
C THR A 51 2.88 -15.85 -1.87
N LEU A 52 2.94 -15.78 -3.21
CA LEU A 52 2.20 -16.68 -4.08
C LEU A 52 3.08 -17.87 -4.45
N GLY A 53 2.63 -19.08 -4.11
CA GLY A 53 3.29 -20.32 -4.50
C GLY A 53 3.03 -20.72 -5.96
N VAL A 54 3.78 -21.67 -6.45
CA VAL A 54 3.65 -22.23 -7.82
C VAL A 54 2.29 -22.92 -8.07
N ASP A 55 1.61 -23.30 -7.00
CA ASP A 55 0.27 -23.90 -7.02
C ASP A 55 -0.86 -22.86 -7.09
N GLY A 56 -0.51 -21.57 -7.10
CA GLY A 56 -1.47 -20.45 -7.13
C GLY A 56 -2.15 -20.18 -5.77
N GLU A 57 -1.60 -20.71 -4.67
CA GLU A 57 -2.07 -20.47 -3.31
C GLU A 57 -1.18 -19.45 -2.60
N PHE A 58 -1.80 -18.58 -1.77
CA PHE A 58 -1.05 -17.69 -0.90
C PHE A 58 -0.70 -18.37 0.40
N GLU A 59 0.56 -18.20 0.80
CA GLU A 59 1.12 -18.67 2.05
C GLU A 59 1.97 -17.58 2.72
N VAL A 60 2.33 -17.79 3.98
CA VAL A 60 3.29 -16.92 4.68
C VAL A 60 4.70 -17.35 4.31
N LEU A 61 5.48 -16.40 3.80
CA LEU A 61 6.86 -16.63 3.39
C LEU A 61 7.72 -16.94 4.61
N SER A 62 8.33 -18.13 4.63
CA SER A 62 9.22 -18.51 5.72
C SER A 62 10.57 -17.80 5.65
N SER A 63 11.24 -17.59 6.80
CA SER A 63 12.59 -17.02 6.86
C SER A 63 13.62 -17.83 6.07
N VAL A 64 13.44 -19.14 6.00
CA VAL A 64 14.30 -20.04 5.20
C VAL A 64 14.15 -19.75 3.71
N GLU A 65 12.93 -19.55 3.23
CA GLU A 65 12.66 -19.23 1.83
C GLU A 65 13.16 -17.82 1.48
N VAL A 66 12.98 -16.85 2.38
CA VAL A 66 13.58 -15.50 2.24
C VAL A 66 15.09 -15.61 2.06
N ALA A 67 15.76 -16.34 2.97
CA ALA A 67 17.21 -16.54 2.90
C ALA A 67 17.62 -17.21 1.58
N ARG A 68 16.93 -18.28 1.17
CA ARG A 68 17.20 -18.99 -0.08
C ARG A 68 17.12 -18.06 -1.31
N ARG A 69 16.03 -17.24 -1.42
CA ARG A 69 15.83 -16.31 -2.52
C ARG A 69 16.90 -15.23 -2.53
N LEU A 70 17.19 -14.63 -1.38
CA LEU A 70 18.21 -13.59 -1.28
C LEU A 70 19.61 -14.13 -1.59
N HIS A 71 19.96 -15.33 -1.16
CA HIS A 71 21.22 -15.97 -1.54
C HIS A 71 21.34 -16.16 -3.06
N ALA A 72 20.24 -16.56 -3.72
CA ALA A 72 20.24 -16.68 -5.18
C ALA A 72 20.45 -15.32 -5.88
N ALA A 73 19.85 -14.25 -5.34
CA ALA A 73 19.95 -12.90 -5.91
C ALA A 73 21.32 -12.26 -5.68
N LEU A 74 21.97 -12.53 -4.55
CA LEU A 74 23.14 -11.77 -4.11
C LEU A 74 24.45 -12.27 -4.74
N GLY A 75 24.65 -13.58 -4.84
CA GLY A 75 25.98 -14.11 -5.10
C GLY A 75 26.98 -13.60 -4.05
N ALA A 76 28.01 -12.87 -4.48
CA ALA A 76 28.98 -12.22 -3.58
C ALA A 76 28.71 -10.75 -3.27
N ARG A 77 27.59 -10.19 -3.77
CA ARG A 77 27.24 -8.78 -3.60
C ARG A 77 26.61 -8.52 -2.22
N PRO A 78 26.77 -7.29 -1.65
CA PRO A 78 26.07 -6.94 -0.42
C PRO A 78 24.56 -6.86 -0.67
N LEU A 79 23.77 -7.19 0.36
CA LEU A 79 22.32 -7.03 0.35
C LEU A 79 21.98 -5.53 0.26
N SER A 80 21.26 -5.14 -0.78
CA SER A 80 20.83 -3.76 -1.01
C SER A 80 19.30 -3.67 -0.88
N ILE A 81 18.85 -2.96 0.16
CA ILE A 81 17.44 -2.77 0.49
C ILE A 81 17.07 -1.32 0.26
N LEU A 82 15.94 -1.08 -0.40
CA LEU A 82 15.31 0.23 -0.48
C LEU A 82 13.92 0.17 0.19
N ALA A 83 13.69 1.04 1.17
CA ALA A 83 12.38 1.23 1.76
C ALA A 83 11.82 2.60 1.36
N LEU A 84 10.62 2.59 0.75
CA LEU A 84 9.89 3.77 0.30
C LEU A 84 8.68 3.98 1.22
N SER A 85 8.64 5.12 1.89
CA SER A 85 7.58 5.39 2.87
C SER A 85 6.28 5.82 2.21
N SER A 86 5.21 5.78 3.00
CA SER A 86 4.00 6.55 2.72
C SER A 86 4.32 8.05 2.70
N GLY A 87 3.63 8.83 1.87
CA GLY A 87 3.92 10.25 1.74
C GLY A 87 2.82 11.08 1.06
N GLY A 88 1.74 10.46 0.62
CA GLY A 88 0.64 11.14 -0.05
C GLY A 88 1.15 11.97 -1.27
N ALA A 89 0.83 13.25 -1.29
CA ALA A 89 1.24 14.15 -2.38
C ALA A 89 2.77 14.36 -2.48
N SER A 90 3.53 14.00 -1.44
CA SER A 90 5.00 14.12 -1.42
C SER A 90 5.72 13.00 -2.19
N GLY A 91 5.01 12.02 -2.73
CA GLY A 91 5.60 10.87 -3.43
C GLY A 91 6.43 11.21 -4.67
N ALA A 92 6.23 12.40 -5.25
CA ALA A 92 7.11 12.95 -6.28
C ALA A 92 8.57 13.09 -5.79
N PHE A 93 8.79 13.26 -4.47
CA PHE A 93 10.14 13.31 -3.90
C PHE A 93 10.86 11.98 -4.06
N GLY A 94 10.22 10.85 -3.76
CA GLY A 94 10.81 9.52 -3.92
C GLY A 94 11.21 9.24 -5.36
N ALA A 95 10.35 9.56 -6.32
CA ALA A 95 10.65 9.45 -7.74
C ALA A 95 11.81 10.35 -8.15
N GLY A 96 11.83 11.62 -7.69
CA GLY A 96 12.91 12.58 -7.94
C GLY A 96 14.25 12.13 -7.35
N ALA A 97 14.24 11.57 -6.14
CA ALA A 97 15.45 11.05 -5.49
C ALA A 97 16.06 9.88 -6.29
N LEU A 98 15.21 8.95 -6.77
CA LEU A 98 15.66 7.83 -7.61
C LEU A 98 16.24 8.32 -8.93
N ALA A 99 15.58 9.26 -9.61
CA ALA A 99 16.08 9.87 -10.84
C ALA A 99 17.41 10.60 -10.62
N GLY A 100 17.53 11.29 -9.47
CA GLY A 100 18.77 11.94 -9.05
C GLY A 100 19.92 10.94 -8.84
N LEU A 101 19.67 9.82 -8.19
CA LEU A 101 20.66 8.74 -8.03
C LEU A 101 21.09 8.16 -9.37
N THR A 102 20.16 8.01 -10.30
CA THR A 102 20.49 7.56 -11.67
C THR A 102 21.35 8.58 -12.40
N SER A 103 20.96 9.86 -12.37
CA SER A 103 21.69 10.93 -13.05
C SER A 103 23.11 11.11 -12.51
N SER A 104 23.31 10.85 -11.22
CA SER A 104 24.65 10.90 -10.59
C SER A 104 25.47 9.63 -10.81
N GLY A 105 24.90 8.58 -11.42
CA GLY A 105 25.56 7.27 -11.58
C GLY A 105 25.73 6.49 -10.28
N THR A 106 25.04 6.88 -9.21
CA THR A 106 25.17 6.27 -7.86
C THR A 106 24.02 5.37 -7.47
N ARG A 107 23.01 5.21 -8.34
CA ARG A 107 21.85 4.33 -8.06
C ARG A 107 22.29 2.87 -8.05
N PRO A 108 22.15 2.17 -6.91
CA PRO A 108 22.44 0.74 -6.86
C PRO A 108 21.32 -0.07 -7.47
N GLU A 109 21.62 -1.31 -7.83
CA GLU A 109 20.58 -2.33 -8.00
C GLU A 109 20.11 -2.78 -6.63
N PHE A 110 18.81 -2.63 -6.36
CA PHE A 110 18.22 -3.03 -5.09
C PHE A 110 17.81 -4.51 -5.14
N THR A 111 18.26 -5.29 -4.17
CA THR A 111 17.86 -6.69 -4.03
C THR A 111 16.44 -6.83 -3.51
N VAL A 112 16.08 -5.97 -2.56
CA VAL A 112 14.74 -5.87 -1.99
C VAL A 112 14.27 -4.43 -2.10
N VAL A 113 13.04 -4.25 -2.56
CA VAL A 113 12.34 -2.96 -2.53
C VAL A 113 11.05 -3.13 -1.77
N THR A 114 10.82 -2.28 -0.78
CA THR A 114 9.57 -2.21 -0.04
C THR A 114 8.88 -0.88 -0.29
N GLY A 115 7.55 -0.88 -0.34
CA GLY A 115 6.79 0.33 -0.57
C GLY A 115 5.48 0.37 0.18
N VAL A 116 5.07 1.57 0.60
CA VAL A 116 3.81 1.81 1.31
C VAL A 116 3.13 3.04 0.69
N SER A 117 1.83 2.95 0.40
CA SER A 117 1.05 4.07 -0.14
C SER A 117 1.68 4.64 -1.43
N THR A 118 2.01 5.91 -1.49
CA THR A 118 2.73 6.50 -2.63
C THR A 118 4.06 5.81 -2.88
N GLY A 119 4.78 5.39 -1.82
CA GLY A 119 5.99 4.58 -1.96
C GLY A 119 5.73 3.25 -2.66
N ALA A 120 4.55 2.64 -2.48
CA ALA A 120 4.16 1.43 -3.22
C ALA A 120 3.96 1.69 -4.72
N LEU A 121 3.48 2.89 -5.09
CA LEU A 121 3.34 3.27 -6.50
C LEU A 121 4.69 3.52 -7.18
N VAL A 122 5.71 3.97 -6.44
CA VAL A 122 7.09 4.17 -6.91
C VAL A 122 7.91 2.88 -6.92
N ALA A 123 7.59 1.94 -6.01
CA ALA A 123 8.37 0.74 -5.77
C ALA A 123 8.62 -0.15 -7.02
N PRO A 124 7.67 -0.38 -7.94
CA PRO A 124 7.92 -1.14 -9.16
C PRO A 124 9.03 -0.52 -10.01
N PHE A 125 9.04 0.79 -10.18
CA PHE A 125 10.06 1.52 -10.95
C PHE A 125 11.43 1.47 -10.26
N ALA A 126 11.43 1.60 -8.93
CA ALA A 126 12.65 1.46 -8.14
C ALA A 126 13.25 0.06 -8.29
N PHE A 127 12.42 -0.96 -8.29
CA PHE A 127 12.78 -2.37 -8.42
C PHE A 127 13.33 -2.70 -9.80
N LEU A 128 12.71 -2.18 -10.84
CA LEU A 128 13.11 -2.42 -12.23
C LEU A 128 14.34 -1.62 -12.67
N GLY A 129 14.63 -0.50 -12.00
CA GLY A 129 15.86 0.25 -12.19
C GLY A 129 15.79 1.36 -13.25
N PRO A 130 16.97 1.90 -13.66
CA PRO A 130 17.06 3.14 -14.42
C PRO A 130 16.34 3.17 -15.76
N SER A 131 16.16 2.04 -16.43
CA SER A 131 15.46 1.96 -17.69
C SER A 131 13.98 2.39 -17.62
N TRP A 132 13.42 2.42 -16.42
CA TRP A 132 12.04 2.81 -16.14
C TRP A 132 11.90 4.23 -15.58
N ASP A 133 13.01 4.96 -15.40
CA ASP A 133 12.99 6.30 -14.79
C ASP A 133 12.27 7.34 -15.64
N ALA A 134 12.32 7.22 -16.96
CA ALA A 134 11.62 8.14 -17.86
C ALA A 134 10.10 8.05 -17.65
N GLU A 135 9.55 6.84 -17.55
CA GLU A 135 8.14 6.60 -17.30
C GLU A 135 7.74 7.02 -15.88
N MET A 136 8.55 6.66 -14.88
CA MET A 136 8.36 7.10 -13.50
C MET A 136 8.31 8.63 -13.41
N THR A 137 9.30 9.31 -13.99
CA THR A 137 9.36 10.78 -13.98
C THR A 137 8.14 11.37 -14.67
N ARG A 138 7.73 10.84 -15.81
CA ARG A 138 6.54 11.30 -16.51
C ARG A 138 5.30 11.23 -15.62
N ILE A 139 5.07 10.11 -14.94
CA ILE A 139 3.91 9.92 -14.07
C ILE A 139 3.89 10.89 -12.90
N PHE A 140 5.02 11.05 -12.22
CA PHE A 140 5.07 11.81 -10.98
C PHE A 140 5.38 13.32 -11.16
N THR A 141 5.71 13.79 -12.38
CA THR A 141 6.08 15.20 -12.64
C THR A 141 5.24 15.87 -13.72
N SER A 142 4.42 15.15 -14.49
CA SER A 142 3.64 15.71 -15.59
C SER A 142 2.32 16.37 -15.16
N GLY A 143 2.02 16.40 -13.85
CA GLY A 143 0.70 16.82 -13.35
C GLY A 143 -0.39 15.75 -13.49
N GLU A 144 -0.05 14.54 -13.98
CA GLU A 144 -1.01 13.44 -14.07
C GLU A 144 -1.54 13.02 -12.69
N THR A 145 -0.77 13.30 -11.64
CA THR A 145 -1.16 13.06 -10.24
C THR A 145 -2.06 14.16 -9.67
N ASP A 146 -2.12 15.34 -10.26
CA ASP A 146 -2.90 16.48 -9.75
C ASP A 146 -4.42 16.24 -9.81
N GLY A 147 -4.87 15.39 -10.72
CA GLY A 147 -6.28 15.02 -10.89
C GLY A 147 -6.71 13.75 -10.16
N LEU A 148 -5.83 13.09 -9.39
CA LEU A 148 -6.14 11.81 -8.74
C LEU A 148 -7.23 11.92 -7.68
N LEU A 149 -7.35 13.08 -7.01
CA LEU A 149 -8.38 13.37 -6.03
C LEU A 149 -9.54 14.12 -6.69
N GLN A 150 -10.46 13.40 -7.31
CA GLN A 150 -11.69 13.95 -7.86
C GLN A 150 -12.82 13.79 -6.84
N SER A 151 -13.33 14.94 -6.34
CA SER A 151 -14.42 14.94 -5.37
C SER A 151 -15.68 14.27 -5.93
N ARG A 152 -16.31 13.43 -5.12
CA ARG A 152 -17.58 12.77 -5.43
C ARG A 152 -18.80 13.73 -5.36
N GLY A 153 -18.58 14.99 -4.99
CA GLY A 153 -19.65 15.98 -4.83
C GLY A 153 -20.70 15.51 -3.81
N LEU A 154 -21.99 15.59 -4.16
CA LEU A 154 -23.07 15.13 -3.28
C LEU A 154 -23.02 13.62 -2.97
N GLY A 155 -22.35 12.82 -3.80
CA GLY A 155 -22.14 11.38 -3.55
C GLY A 155 -21.24 11.08 -2.34
N ALA A 156 -20.41 12.03 -1.90
CA ALA A 156 -19.59 11.88 -0.71
C ALA A 156 -20.42 11.80 0.59
N VAL A 157 -21.63 12.36 0.59
CA VAL A 157 -22.54 12.35 1.75
C VAL A 157 -23.10 10.94 2.03
N PHE A 158 -23.18 10.11 0.99
CA PHE A 158 -23.75 8.74 1.07
C PHE A 158 -22.70 7.65 0.86
N GLY A 159 -21.41 8.01 0.72
CA GLY A 159 -20.33 7.07 0.45
C GLY A 159 -19.33 6.95 1.60
N SER A 160 -18.48 5.92 1.54
CA SER A 160 -17.39 5.68 2.50
C SER A 160 -16.17 6.58 2.28
N SER A 161 -16.16 7.43 1.24
CA SER A 161 -15.01 8.26 0.87
C SER A 161 -15.42 9.56 0.18
N VAL A 162 -14.58 10.58 0.33
CA VAL A 162 -14.77 11.92 -0.27
C VAL A 162 -14.44 11.92 -1.76
N TYR A 163 -13.45 11.13 -2.18
CA TYR A 163 -12.94 11.05 -3.55
C TYR A 163 -13.25 9.71 -4.22
N SER A 164 -13.30 9.73 -5.54
CA SER A 164 -13.39 8.50 -6.34
C SER A 164 -12.00 7.86 -6.45
N GLY A 165 -11.92 6.53 -6.31
CA GLY A 165 -10.68 5.77 -6.55
C GLY A 165 -10.35 5.58 -8.04
N GLU A 166 -11.28 5.84 -8.95
CA GLU A 166 -11.13 5.56 -10.38
C GLU A 166 -9.94 6.27 -11.06
N PRO A 167 -9.62 7.55 -10.78
CA PRO A 167 -8.47 8.19 -11.42
C PRO A 167 -7.15 7.50 -11.06
N LEU A 168 -6.98 7.14 -9.78
CA LEU A 168 -5.81 6.40 -9.32
C LEU A 168 -5.76 4.99 -9.91
N GLN A 169 -6.89 4.30 -9.95
CA GLN A 169 -7.00 2.98 -10.58
C GLN A 169 -6.57 3.03 -12.05
N ARG A 170 -7.10 3.98 -12.83
CA ARG A 170 -6.71 4.16 -14.26
C ARG A 170 -5.23 4.49 -14.42
N LEU A 171 -4.64 5.26 -13.51
CA LEU A 171 -3.21 5.53 -13.53
C LEU A 171 -2.41 4.25 -13.32
N ILE A 172 -2.76 3.44 -12.31
CA ILE A 172 -2.11 2.17 -12.00
C ILE A 172 -2.26 1.19 -13.18
N GLU A 173 -3.46 1.04 -13.72
CA GLU A 173 -3.74 0.16 -14.88
C GLU A 173 -2.90 0.50 -16.11
N ARG A 174 -2.57 1.78 -16.30
CA ARG A 174 -1.78 2.25 -17.43
C ARG A 174 -0.31 1.92 -17.31
N TYR A 175 0.31 2.08 -16.12
CA TYR A 175 1.73 1.82 -15.97
C TYR A 175 2.05 0.40 -15.51
N ALA A 176 1.20 -0.21 -14.66
CA ALA A 176 1.37 -1.59 -14.26
C ALA A 176 0.76 -2.53 -15.32
N ASP A 177 1.31 -2.42 -16.54
CA ASP A 177 0.90 -3.15 -17.71
C ASP A 177 1.61 -4.52 -17.85
N ASP A 178 1.32 -5.25 -18.91
CA ASP A 178 1.91 -6.58 -19.15
C ASP A 178 3.45 -6.52 -19.26
N ALA A 179 4.01 -5.43 -19.78
CA ALA A 179 5.45 -5.26 -19.90
C ALA A 179 6.10 -5.09 -18.52
N MET A 180 5.52 -4.28 -17.65
CA MET A 180 6.01 -4.11 -16.27
C MET A 180 5.89 -5.42 -15.48
N ILE A 181 4.75 -6.13 -15.58
CA ILE A 181 4.56 -7.40 -14.87
C ILE A 181 5.58 -8.44 -15.34
N ALA A 182 5.82 -8.57 -16.65
CA ALA A 182 6.83 -9.47 -17.18
C ALA A 182 8.25 -9.09 -16.72
N ALA A 183 8.57 -7.80 -16.66
CA ALA A 183 9.85 -7.32 -16.15
C ALA A 183 10.03 -7.63 -14.64
N ILE A 184 8.97 -7.44 -13.84
CA ILE A 184 9.00 -7.82 -12.41
C ILE A 184 9.21 -9.33 -12.25
N ALA A 185 8.51 -10.15 -13.04
CA ALA A 185 8.68 -11.60 -13.02
C ALA A 185 10.11 -12.03 -13.37
N ALA A 186 10.73 -11.38 -14.38
CA ALA A 186 12.11 -11.66 -14.77
C ALA A 186 13.13 -11.35 -13.66
N GLU A 187 12.90 -10.28 -12.91
CA GLU A 187 13.73 -9.92 -11.75
C GLU A 187 13.46 -10.83 -10.54
N ALA A 188 12.20 -11.23 -10.33
CA ALA A 188 11.81 -12.19 -9.31
C ALA A 188 12.47 -13.56 -9.52
N ALA A 189 12.58 -14.03 -10.76
CA ALA A 189 13.27 -15.26 -11.13
C ALA A 189 14.76 -15.27 -10.72
N LYS A 190 15.37 -14.10 -10.53
CA LYS A 190 16.73 -13.94 -10.00
C LYS A 190 16.79 -13.95 -8.47
N GLY A 191 15.64 -14.07 -7.79
CA GLY A 191 15.52 -14.05 -6.33
C GLY A 191 15.33 -12.67 -5.71
N ARG A 192 15.22 -11.59 -6.51
CA ARG A 192 14.91 -10.24 -6.03
C ARG A 192 13.48 -10.16 -5.53
N MET A 193 13.22 -9.25 -4.57
CA MET A 193 11.91 -9.14 -3.92
C MET A 193 11.34 -7.73 -4.02
N LEU A 194 10.07 -7.64 -4.42
CA LEU A 194 9.28 -6.42 -4.42
C LEU A 194 8.09 -6.61 -3.48
N LEU A 195 8.07 -5.86 -2.39
CA LEU A 195 7.10 -6.02 -1.30
C LEU A 195 6.29 -4.75 -1.12
N VAL A 196 4.98 -4.89 -0.91
CA VAL A 196 4.07 -3.76 -0.68
C VAL A 196 3.20 -4.03 0.54
N ALA A 197 3.00 -3.02 1.39
CA ALA A 197 2.13 -3.14 2.55
C ALA A 197 0.75 -2.53 2.29
N THR A 198 -0.26 -3.18 2.83
CA THR A 198 -1.63 -2.69 3.00
C THR A 198 -2.04 -2.85 4.46
N THR A 199 -3.14 -2.22 4.88
CA THR A 199 -3.78 -2.51 6.16
C THR A 199 -5.07 -3.27 5.92
N ASP A 200 -5.24 -4.42 6.54
CA ASP A 200 -6.53 -5.12 6.58
C ASP A 200 -7.51 -4.27 7.40
N PHE A 201 -8.63 -3.91 6.81
CA PHE A 201 -9.57 -2.97 7.41
C PHE A 201 -10.33 -3.56 8.59
N ASP A 202 -10.58 -4.88 8.57
CA ASP A 202 -11.38 -5.55 9.58
C ASP A 202 -10.56 -5.88 10.83
N SER A 203 -9.31 -6.35 10.65
CA SER A 203 -8.42 -6.66 11.77
C SER A 203 -7.63 -5.43 12.26
N GLY A 204 -7.41 -4.44 11.40
CA GLY A 204 -6.52 -3.30 11.67
C GLY A 204 -5.04 -3.68 11.63
N GLU A 205 -4.68 -4.84 11.09
CA GLU A 205 -3.32 -5.34 11.03
C GLU A 205 -2.65 -5.02 9.69
N PRO A 206 -1.33 -4.78 9.66
CA PRO A 206 -0.60 -4.63 8.42
C PRO A 206 -0.46 -5.98 7.70
N VAL A 207 -0.59 -5.95 6.38
CA VAL A 207 -0.40 -7.11 5.51
C VAL A 207 0.64 -6.78 4.46
N ILE A 208 1.70 -7.57 4.39
CA ILE A 208 2.77 -7.41 3.39
C ILE A 208 2.55 -8.41 2.26
N TRP A 209 2.57 -7.93 1.02
CA TRP A 209 2.37 -8.70 -0.20
C TRP A 209 3.64 -8.76 -1.01
N ASP A 210 4.03 -9.96 -1.43
CA ASP A 210 5.15 -10.19 -2.33
C ASP A 210 4.71 -10.08 -3.80
N LEU A 211 4.77 -8.86 -4.36
CA LEU A 211 4.41 -8.61 -5.75
C LEU A 211 5.32 -9.36 -6.72
N SER A 212 6.56 -9.63 -6.32
CA SER A 212 7.50 -10.39 -7.15
C SER A 212 7.05 -11.84 -7.33
N SER A 213 6.57 -12.51 -6.27
CA SER A 213 6.00 -13.86 -6.39
C SER A 213 4.71 -13.88 -7.21
N ILE A 214 3.86 -12.86 -7.03
CA ILE A 214 2.62 -12.72 -7.80
C ILE A 214 2.94 -12.58 -9.31
N ALA A 215 3.91 -11.74 -9.67
CA ALA A 215 4.32 -11.58 -11.05
C ALA A 215 4.89 -12.88 -11.65
N LEU A 216 5.65 -13.66 -10.83
CA LEU A 216 6.31 -14.88 -11.26
C LEU A 216 5.34 -16.07 -11.43
N HIS A 217 4.35 -16.20 -10.53
CA HIS A 217 3.50 -17.39 -10.41
C HIS A 217 2.01 -17.14 -10.72
N GLY A 218 1.58 -15.90 -10.78
CA GLY A 218 0.16 -15.53 -10.84
C GLY A 218 -0.52 -15.67 -12.20
N ASP A 219 0.19 -16.11 -13.23
CA ASP A 219 -0.31 -16.30 -14.60
C ASP A 219 -1.11 -15.06 -15.11
N LYS A 220 -2.27 -15.26 -15.77
CA LYS A 220 -3.18 -14.19 -16.23
C LYS A 220 -3.79 -13.35 -15.10
N ASN A 221 -3.74 -13.80 -13.85
CA ASN A 221 -4.30 -13.09 -12.70
C ASN A 221 -3.25 -12.19 -12.02
N ALA A 222 -1.96 -12.31 -12.36
CA ALA A 222 -0.88 -11.53 -11.78
C ALA A 222 -1.11 -10.02 -11.94
N LYS A 223 -1.37 -9.55 -13.17
CA LYS A 223 -1.57 -8.14 -13.45
C LYS A 223 -2.75 -7.53 -12.67
N PRO A 224 -3.99 -8.05 -12.76
CA PRO A 224 -5.10 -7.45 -12.03
C PRO A 224 -4.92 -7.50 -10.52
N LEU A 225 -4.26 -8.52 -9.99
CA LEU A 225 -3.99 -8.62 -8.56
C LEU A 225 -2.94 -7.58 -8.12
N ILE A 226 -1.83 -7.43 -8.82
CA ILE A 226 -0.82 -6.41 -8.54
C ILE A 226 -1.43 -5.00 -8.60
N GLN A 227 -2.23 -4.70 -9.64
CA GLN A 227 -2.94 -3.43 -9.76
C GLN A 227 -3.88 -3.18 -8.58
N THR A 228 -4.62 -4.21 -8.13
CA THR A 228 -5.51 -4.14 -6.97
C THR A 228 -4.72 -3.87 -5.67
N LEU A 229 -3.57 -4.52 -5.47
CA LEU A 229 -2.74 -4.34 -4.29
C LEU A 229 -2.08 -2.97 -4.23
N LEU A 230 -1.62 -2.44 -5.38
CA LEU A 230 -1.10 -1.08 -5.48
C LEU A 230 -2.18 -0.04 -5.15
N LEU A 231 -3.41 -0.24 -5.66
CA LEU A 231 -4.55 0.60 -5.36
C LEU A 231 -4.91 0.53 -3.86
N ALA A 232 -4.98 -0.67 -3.29
CA ALA A 232 -5.27 -0.87 -1.87
C ALA A 232 -4.24 -0.18 -0.98
N SER A 233 -2.94 -0.35 -1.29
CA SER A 233 -1.85 0.29 -0.56
C SER A 233 -1.93 1.82 -0.54
N ALA A 234 -2.53 2.44 -1.54
CA ALA A 234 -2.68 3.89 -1.66
C ALA A 234 -4.10 4.39 -1.36
N SER A 235 -5.00 3.53 -0.87
CA SER A 235 -6.39 3.88 -0.55
C SER A 235 -6.52 4.41 0.87
N VAL A 236 -6.22 5.70 1.05
CA VAL A 236 -6.29 6.39 2.35
C VAL A 236 -7.74 6.42 2.87
N PRO A 237 -8.02 5.89 4.08
CA PRO A 237 -9.36 5.88 4.66
C PRO A 237 -9.98 7.28 4.73
N GLY A 238 -11.27 7.36 4.40
CA GLY A 238 -12.00 8.62 4.33
C GLY A 238 -11.74 9.44 3.06
N MET A 239 -10.57 9.32 2.44
CA MET A 239 -10.25 9.96 1.17
C MET A 239 -10.65 9.07 -0.01
N LEU A 240 -10.15 7.85 -0.06
CA LEU A 240 -10.43 6.87 -1.11
C LEU A 240 -11.23 5.67 -0.55
N PRO A 241 -12.02 4.99 -1.39
CA PRO A 241 -12.77 3.83 -0.94
C PRO A 241 -11.82 2.67 -0.58
N PRO A 242 -12.17 1.85 0.42
CA PRO A 242 -11.50 0.60 0.69
C PRO A 242 -11.55 -0.35 -0.52
N VAL A 243 -10.56 -1.19 -0.66
CA VAL A 243 -10.38 -2.09 -1.80
C VAL A 243 -10.53 -3.54 -1.37
N THR A 244 -11.40 -4.29 -2.04
CA THR A 244 -11.53 -5.74 -1.80
C THR A 244 -10.47 -6.50 -2.57
N VAL A 245 -9.60 -7.21 -1.85
CA VAL A 245 -8.58 -8.10 -2.40
C VAL A 245 -9.10 -9.54 -2.34
N ARG A 246 -9.08 -10.24 -3.48
CA ARG A 246 -9.48 -11.65 -3.57
C ARG A 246 -8.29 -12.50 -3.92
N PHE A 247 -8.07 -13.58 -3.16
CA PHE A 247 -6.95 -14.50 -3.34
C PHE A 247 -7.33 -15.91 -2.88
N ARG A 248 -6.48 -16.90 -3.22
CA ARG A 248 -6.64 -18.28 -2.75
C ARG A 248 -5.63 -18.55 -1.65
N SER A 249 -6.08 -19.21 -0.59
CA SER A 249 -5.22 -19.67 0.50
C SER A 249 -5.86 -20.90 1.16
N GLN A 250 -5.07 -21.93 1.38
CA GLN A 250 -5.51 -23.20 1.98
C GLN A 250 -6.72 -23.82 1.25
N GLY A 251 -6.69 -23.82 -0.09
CA GLY A 251 -7.74 -24.36 -0.94
C GLY A 251 -9.04 -23.53 -1.01
N LYS A 252 -9.10 -22.38 -0.34
CA LYS A 252 -10.30 -21.52 -0.29
C LYS A 252 -10.04 -20.18 -0.97
N VAL A 253 -11.08 -19.63 -1.60
CA VAL A 253 -11.08 -18.24 -2.05
C VAL A 253 -11.40 -17.35 -0.85
N ARG A 254 -10.50 -16.43 -0.57
CA ARG A 254 -10.63 -15.40 0.47
C ARG A 254 -10.96 -14.05 -0.16
N ALA A 255 -11.66 -13.21 0.57
CA ALA A 255 -11.91 -11.82 0.20
C ALA A 255 -11.72 -10.98 1.46
N GLU A 256 -10.76 -10.08 1.42
CA GLU A 256 -10.43 -9.18 2.52
C GLU A 256 -10.57 -7.73 2.05
N THR A 257 -10.93 -6.84 2.95
CA THR A 257 -11.04 -5.40 2.66
C THR A 257 -9.77 -4.72 3.14
N HIS A 258 -9.06 -4.05 2.22
CA HIS A 258 -7.81 -3.39 2.51
C HIS A 258 -7.89 -1.89 2.30
N VAL A 259 -7.09 -1.17 3.07
CA VAL A 259 -6.87 0.27 2.98
C VAL A 259 -5.37 0.56 2.94
N ASP A 260 -5.02 1.85 2.86
CA ASP A 260 -3.63 2.33 2.81
C ASP A 260 -2.77 1.72 3.91
N GLY A 261 -1.62 1.18 3.51
CA GLY A 261 -0.65 0.56 4.42
C GLY A 261 -0.08 1.54 5.44
N GLY A 262 -0.02 2.83 5.11
CA GLY A 262 0.46 3.88 5.99
C GLY A 262 -0.39 4.11 7.24
N VAL A 263 -1.60 3.52 7.31
CA VAL A 263 -2.45 3.53 8.51
C VAL A 263 -1.77 2.82 9.68
N THR A 264 -1.13 1.68 9.40
CA THR A 264 -0.48 0.86 10.42
C THR A 264 1.04 0.85 10.30
N LEU A 265 1.57 1.01 9.08
CA LEU A 265 2.98 0.81 8.78
C LEU A 265 3.47 1.87 7.79
N PRO A 266 3.97 3.03 8.24
CA PRO A 266 4.36 4.13 7.34
C PRO A 266 5.53 3.78 6.42
N PHE A 267 6.40 2.86 6.80
CA PHE A 267 7.43 2.19 6.01
C PHE A 267 7.87 0.91 6.71
N PHE A 268 8.51 -0.01 6.00
CA PHE A 268 9.08 -1.22 6.59
C PHE A 268 10.35 -1.65 5.87
N ILE A 269 11.15 -2.42 6.57
CA ILE A 269 12.38 -3.03 6.05
C ILE A 269 12.17 -4.55 6.07
N ALA A 270 12.42 -5.20 4.96
CA ALA A 270 12.36 -6.66 4.84
C ALA A 270 13.61 -7.18 4.09
N PRO A 271 14.21 -8.29 4.51
CA PRO A 271 13.88 -9.05 5.72
C PRO A 271 14.03 -8.20 6.98
N ALA A 272 13.34 -8.61 8.05
CA ALA A 272 13.45 -7.90 9.34
C ALA A 272 14.91 -7.93 9.84
N PRO A 273 15.35 -6.92 10.61
CA PRO A 273 16.74 -6.89 11.11
C PRO A 273 17.16 -8.15 11.85
N GLU A 274 16.23 -8.82 12.51
CA GLU A 274 16.44 -10.08 13.25
C GLU A 274 16.70 -11.28 12.32
N GLU A 275 16.20 -11.20 11.07
CA GLU A 275 16.38 -12.24 10.04
C GLU A 275 17.67 -12.05 9.24
N LEU A 276 18.26 -10.84 9.26
CA LEU A 276 19.48 -10.53 8.51
C LEU A 276 20.68 -11.46 8.84
N PRO A 277 20.90 -11.90 10.11
CA PRO A 277 21.96 -12.85 10.40
C PRO A 277 21.77 -14.19 9.70
N GLN A 278 20.55 -14.67 9.51
CA GLN A 278 20.24 -15.92 8.80
C GLN A 278 20.52 -15.78 7.29
N VAL A 279 20.20 -14.61 6.73
CA VAL A 279 20.52 -14.28 5.34
C VAL A 279 22.03 -14.15 5.14
N ALA A 280 22.77 -13.66 6.14
CA ALA A 280 24.21 -13.48 6.11
C ALA A 280 25.01 -14.75 6.49
N ALA A 281 24.37 -15.82 6.96
CA ALA A 281 25.04 -17.04 7.48
C ALA A 281 25.93 -17.77 6.47
N GLY A 282 25.91 -17.40 5.19
CA GLY A 282 26.81 -17.92 4.14
C GLY A 282 28.11 -17.16 3.93
N GLY A 283 28.42 -16.13 4.70
CA GLY A 283 29.61 -15.30 4.53
C GLY A 283 29.41 -13.87 5.02
N ARG A 284 30.48 -13.07 5.12
CA ARG A 284 30.48 -11.66 5.55
C ARG A 284 29.71 -10.75 4.56
N GLN A 285 28.41 -10.91 4.42
CA GLN A 285 27.62 -10.01 3.60
C GLN A 285 27.12 -8.84 4.46
N SER A 286 27.52 -7.63 4.11
CA SER A 286 26.98 -6.42 4.68
C SER A 286 25.62 -6.13 4.03
N ALA A 287 24.65 -5.71 4.83
CA ALA A 287 23.39 -5.16 4.32
C ALA A 287 23.47 -3.64 4.25
N ILE A 288 23.07 -3.06 3.13
CA ILE A 288 22.96 -1.60 2.97
C ILE A 288 21.48 -1.28 2.83
N VAL A 289 20.94 -0.61 3.83
CA VAL A 289 19.53 -0.17 3.84
C VAL A 289 19.48 1.30 3.46
N ARG A 290 18.66 1.64 2.49
CA ARG A 290 18.32 3.01 2.10
C ARG A 290 16.84 3.22 2.37
N VAL A 291 16.53 4.32 3.03
CA VAL A 291 15.13 4.70 3.30
C VAL A 291 14.87 6.05 2.66
N ILE A 292 13.85 6.12 1.82
CA ILE A 292 13.34 7.38 1.28
C ILE A 292 12.04 7.67 2.02
N ILE A 293 12.02 8.77 2.77
CA ILE A 293 10.87 9.19 3.55
C ILE A 293 10.23 10.41 2.88
N ASP A 294 9.03 10.21 2.37
CA ASP A 294 8.22 11.21 1.68
C ASP A 294 7.39 12.02 2.69
N GLY A 295 8.05 12.69 3.64
CA GLY A 295 7.35 13.48 4.67
C GLY A 295 8.31 14.19 5.61
N PRO A 296 7.79 15.03 6.52
CA PRO A 296 8.61 15.73 7.49
C PRO A 296 9.23 14.74 8.48
N LEU A 297 10.54 14.78 8.65
CA LEU A 297 11.30 13.95 9.61
C LEU A 297 11.04 14.34 11.07
N ARG A 298 10.26 15.40 11.33
CA ARG A 298 9.88 15.87 12.66
C ARG A 298 8.37 16.09 12.70
N ASN A 299 7.69 15.49 13.64
CA ASN A 299 6.37 15.94 14.04
C ASN A 299 6.53 17.35 14.61
N LEU A 300 6.16 18.36 13.84
CA LEU A 300 6.00 19.71 14.37
C LEU A 300 4.88 19.63 15.41
N PRO A 301 5.12 20.02 16.69
CA PRO A 301 4.08 20.01 17.68
C PRO A 301 2.93 20.90 17.16
N HIS A 302 1.75 20.31 17.00
CA HIS A 302 0.54 21.09 16.76
C HIS A 302 0.37 22.03 17.95
N ARG A 303 0.65 23.31 17.75
CA ARG A 303 0.20 24.34 18.69
C ARG A 303 -1.32 24.41 18.54
N THR A 304 -2.04 23.75 19.41
CA THR A 304 -3.44 24.06 19.67
C THR A 304 -3.45 25.47 20.23
N HIS A 305 -3.81 26.45 19.41
CA HIS A 305 -4.22 27.74 19.93
C HIS A 305 -5.55 27.49 20.66
N ALA A 306 -5.46 27.34 21.99
CA ALA A 306 -6.61 27.51 22.85
C ALA A 306 -6.99 29.00 22.80
N ASN A 307 -8.14 29.30 22.16
CA ASN A 307 -8.86 30.56 22.34
C ASN A 307 -9.77 30.41 23.57
#